data_ded3f57dd2b45c33f59f7444a2a3fbb8
#
_entry.id   ded3f57dd2b45c33f59f7444a2a3fbb8
#
_cell.length_a   1.000
_cell.length_b   1.000
_cell.length_c   1.000
_cell.angle_alpha   90.00
_cell.angle_beta   90.00
_cell.angle_gamma   90.00
#
_symmetry.space_group_name_H-M   'P 1'
#
loop_
_entity.id
_entity.type
_entity.pdbx_description
1 polymer ?
#
loop_
_entity_poly.entity_id
_entity_poly.type
_entity_poly.pdbx_seq_one_letter_code
_entity_poly.pdbx_strand_id
1 'polypeptide(L)'
;MKRIFALLLLSLVPALLAAKKPNIIFIMADDLGWAELGSYGQKKIKTPHLDKLASEGMRFTSNYSGNAVCAPSRCVLMTGKHPGHAFVRNNKAMQPEGQHPIPNSEVTIGELLQKEGYITGAFGKWGLGGPSSTGDPIDQGFNRFFGYNCQRVAHSYYPPYLWSNK
;
A
#
# COMPACT_ATOMS: atom_id res chain seq x y z
N MET A 1 58.73 -12.44 7.28
CA MET A 1 57.94 -11.71 6.27
C MET A 1 56.58 -12.31 5.89
N LYS A 2 56.28 -13.61 6.22
CA LYS A 2 54.98 -14.25 5.85
C LYS A 2 53.84 -14.04 6.86
N ARG A 3 54.05 -13.44 8.03
CA ARG A 3 53.01 -13.24 9.07
C ARG A 3 52.39 -11.85 9.05
N ILE A 4 52.96 -10.89 8.32
CA ILE A 4 52.43 -9.50 8.19
C ILE A 4 51.33 -9.43 7.10
N PHE A 5 51.38 -10.28 6.09
CA PHE A 5 50.38 -10.34 5.02
C PHE A 5 49.05 -10.90 5.45
N ALA A 6 48.96 -11.70 6.49
CA ALA A 6 47.72 -12.29 6.98
C ALA A 6 46.88 -11.31 7.82
N LEU A 7 47.51 -10.30 8.42
CA LEU A 7 46.82 -9.28 9.23
C LEU A 7 46.22 -8.16 8.40
N LEU A 8 46.74 -7.92 7.19
CA LEU A 8 46.19 -6.92 6.28
C LEU A 8 44.95 -7.41 5.49
N LEU A 9 44.74 -8.71 5.39
CA LEU A 9 43.51 -9.28 4.74
C LEU A 9 42.30 -9.32 5.69
N LEU A 10 42.51 -9.22 7.00
CA LEU A 10 41.40 -9.21 7.98
C LEU A 10 40.83 -7.79 8.20
N SER A 11 41.50 -6.74 7.74
CA SER A 11 41.00 -5.38 7.85
C SER A 11 40.16 -4.91 6.64
N LEU A 12 40.01 -5.78 5.64
CA LEU A 12 39.15 -5.55 4.46
C LEU A 12 37.86 -6.36 4.55
N VAL A 13 37.33 -6.62 5.73
CA VAL A 13 35.90 -6.88 5.85
C VAL A 13 35.29 -5.49 5.62
N PRO A 14 34.70 -5.21 4.44
CA PRO A 14 33.92 -4.00 4.29
C PRO A 14 32.90 -4.09 5.41
N ALA A 15 32.89 -3.12 6.30
CA ALA A 15 31.72 -2.90 7.11
C ALA A 15 30.57 -2.93 6.09
N LEU A 16 29.79 -3.99 6.09
CA LEU A 16 28.53 -4.03 5.39
C LEU A 16 27.76 -2.89 6.03
N LEU A 17 27.94 -1.69 5.44
CA LEU A 17 27.12 -0.55 5.71
C LEU A 17 25.73 -1.06 5.42
N ALA A 18 24.98 -1.40 6.47
CA ALA A 18 23.60 -1.80 6.34
C ALA A 18 22.95 -0.67 5.56
N ALA A 19 22.70 -0.92 4.28
CA ALA A 19 22.13 0.08 3.39
C ALA A 19 20.89 0.60 4.07
N LYS A 20 20.79 1.90 4.28
CA LYS A 20 19.63 2.52 4.91
C LYS A 20 18.41 2.10 4.11
N LYS A 21 17.45 1.47 4.77
CA LYS A 21 16.20 1.04 4.13
C LYS A 21 15.54 2.24 3.45
N PRO A 22 15.13 2.15 2.18
CA PRO A 22 14.51 3.27 1.48
C PRO A 22 13.12 3.58 2.08
N ASN A 23 12.71 4.82 2.04
CA ASN A 23 11.31 5.16 2.27
C ASN A 23 10.46 4.65 1.10
N ILE A 24 9.28 4.13 1.39
CA ILE A 24 8.36 3.58 0.40
C ILE A 24 7.09 4.42 0.43
N ILE A 25 6.73 5.02 -0.70
CA ILE A 25 5.46 5.71 -0.89
C ILE A 25 4.69 4.98 -1.97
N PHE A 26 3.56 4.40 -1.57
CA PHE A 26 2.63 3.74 -2.49
C PHE A 26 1.40 4.62 -2.69
N ILE A 27 1.11 5.01 -3.93
CA ILE A 27 -0.04 5.84 -4.27
C ILE A 27 -1.00 5.02 -5.12
N MET A 28 -2.20 4.76 -4.60
CA MET A 28 -3.28 4.09 -5.33
C MET A 28 -4.32 5.13 -5.71
N ALA A 29 -4.52 5.32 -7.00
CA ALA A 29 -5.64 6.09 -7.51
C ALA A 29 -6.90 5.22 -7.55
N ASP A 30 -8.04 5.80 -7.16
CA ASP A 30 -9.34 5.12 -7.18
C ASP A 30 -10.05 5.42 -8.51
N ASP A 31 -10.44 4.39 -9.22
CA ASP A 31 -11.12 4.45 -10.52
C ASP A 31 -10.36 5.23 -11.62
N LEU A 32 -9.03 5.30 -11.56
CA LEU A 32 -8.22 5.90 -12.62
C LEU A 32 -8.00 4.89 -13.75
N GLY A 33 -8.45 5.23 -14.95
CA GLY A 33 -8.27 4.41 -16.13
C GLY A 33 -6.86 4.48 -16.71
N TRP A 34 -6.44 3.42 -17.40
CA TRP A 34 -5.09 3.30 -17.96
C TRP A 34 -4.70 4.49 -18.86
N ALA A 35 -5.61 4.97 -19.69
CA ALA A 35 -5.36 6.05 -20.63
C ALA A 35 -5.69 7.45 -20.09
N GLU A 36 -5.74 7.66 -18.78
CA GLU A 36 -6.07 8.95 -18.18
C GLU A 36 -4.84 9.77 -17.78
N LEU A 37 -3.64 9.21 -17.93
CA LEU A 37 -2.38 9.91 -17.73
C LEU A 37 -1.71 10.25 -19.05
N GLY A 38 -1.04 11.40 -19.12
CA GLY A 38 -0.29 11.83 -20.30
C GLY A 38 0.78 10.82 -20.72
N SER A 39 1.48 10.22 -19.74
CA SER A 39 2.49 9.17 -19.96
C SER A 39 1.92 7.89 -20.61
N TYR A 40 0.61 7.70 -20.57
CA TYR A 40 -0.11 6.60 -21.24
C TYR A 40 -0.94 7.07 -22.45
N GLY A 41 -0.70 8.31 -22.92
CA GLY A 41 -1.26 8.79 -24.19
C GLY A 41 -2.48 9.70 -24.08
N GLN A 42 -2.94 10.04 -22.88
CA GLN A 42 -3.99 11.01 -22.67
C GLN A 42 -3.53 12.40 -23.10
N LYS A 43 -4.40 13.16 -23.81
CA LYS A 43 -4.06 14.48 -24.40
C LYS A 43 -4.93 15.63 -23.90
N LYS A 44 -6.08 15.35 -23.29
CA LYS A 44 -7.07 16.37 -22.88
C LYS A 44 -6.75 16.96 -21.52
N ILE A 45 -6.34 16.12 -20.57
CA ILE A 45 -5.97 16.52 -19.21
C ILE A 45 -4.46 16.45 -19.10
N LYS A 46 -3.85 17.47 -18.53
CA LYS A 46 -2.40 17.51 -18.33
C LYS A 46 -2.03 16.92 -16.97
N THR A 47 -1.09 15.98 -16.97
CA THR A 47 -0.58 15.31 -15.76
C THR A 47 0.95 15.46 -15.64
N PRO A 48 1.49 16.71 -15.64
CA PRO A 48 2.92 16.94 -15.85
C PRO A 48 3.82 16.31 -14.78
N HIS A 49 3.38 16.28 -13.53
CA HIS A 49 4.16 15.70 -12.43
C HIS A 49 4.20 14.18 -12.50
N LEU A 50 3.08 13.53 -12.85
CA LEU A 50 3.03 12.08 -13.04
C LEU A 50 3.77 11.66 -14.31
N ASP A 51 3.68 12.46 -15.36
CA ASP A 51 4.42 12.23 -16.61
C ASP A 51 5.92 12.35 -16.39
N LYS A 52 6.36 13.34 -15.57
CA LYS A 52 7.75 13.49 -15.16
C LYS A 52 8.21 12.26 -14.36
N LEU A 53 7.44 11.84 -13.36
CA LEU A 53 7.76 10.65 -12.58
C LEU A 53 7.91 9.42 -13.47
N ALA A 54 7.02 9.24 -14.44
CA ALA A 54 7.08 8.14 -15.40
C ALA A 54 8.31 8.20 -16.32
N SER A 55 8.79 9.41 -16.65
CA SER A 55 9.98 9.60 -17.49
C SER A 55 11.29 9.40 -16.74
N GLU A 56 11.31 9.64 -15.42
CA GLU A 56 12.48 9.49 -14.55
C GLU A 56 12.54 8.10 -13.88
N GLY A 57 11.45 7.35 -13.89
CA GLY A 57 11.31 6.06 -13.26
C GLY A 57 11.02 4.91 -14.23
N MET A 58 10.43 3.85 -13.71
CA MET A 58 10.01 2.70 -14.50
C MET A 58 8.50 2.80 -14.79
N ARG A 59 8.14 2.79 -16.06
CA ARG A 59 6.74 2.76 -16.51
C ARG A 59 6.35 1.34 -16.93
N PHE A 60 5.34 0.80 -16.25
CA PHE A 60 4.79 -0.50 -16.59
C PHE A 60 3.68 -0.36 -17.63
N THR A 61 3.77 -1.08 -18.72
CA THR A 61 2.78 -1.08 -19.81
C THR A 61 1.71 -2.16 -19.67
N SER A 62 1.93 -3.12 -18.78
CA SER A 62 1.04 -4.27 -18.55
C SER A 62 0.97 -4.58 -17.05
N ASN A 63 0.58 -3.58 -16.25
CA ASN A 63 0.33 -3.73 -14.83
C ASN A 63 -1.17 -3.62 -14.57
N TYR A 64 -1.72 -4.59 -13.86
CA TYR A 64 -3.16 -4.69 -13.65
C TYR A 64 -3.50 -4.67 -12.16
N SER A 65 -4.60 -4.04 -11.82
CA SER A 65 -5.22 -4.16 -10.51
C SER A 65 -5.66 -5.61 -10.26
N GLY A 66 -5.58 -6.05 -9.02
CA GLY A 66 -5.99 -7.41 -8.66
C GLY A 66 -7.49 -7.68 -8.82
N ASN A 67 -8.32 -6.64 -8.87
CA ASN A 67 -9.75 -6.75 -9.11
C ASN A 67 -10.29 -5.40 -9.59
N ALA A 68 -11.45 -5.40 -10.25
CA ALA A 68 -12.11 -4.20 -10.76
C ALA A 68 -12.88 -3.41 -9.69
N VAL A 69 -13.14 -3.98 -8.50
CA VAL A 69 -13.97 -3.39 -7.45
C VAL A 69 -13.12 -3.05 -6.23
N CYS A 70 -13.48 -1.98 -5.51
CA CYS A 70 -12.69 -1.33 -4.46
C CYS A 70 -12.14 -2.30 -3.39
N ALA A 71 -13.00 -2.90 -2.54
CA ALA A 71 -12.54 -3.73 -1.43
C ALA A 71 -11.78 -4.99 -1.89
N PRO A 72 -12.22 -5.75 -2.90
CA PRO A 72 -11.45 -6.86 -3.43
C PRO A 72 -10.08 -6.46 -3.97
N SER A 73 -9.98 -5.36 -4.72
CA SER A 73 -8.70 -4.85 -5.24
C SER A 73 -7.75 -4.50 -4.09
N ARG A 74 -8.26 -3.83 -3.05
CA ARG A 74 -7.50 -3.47 -1.85
C ARG A 74 -7.07 -4.70 -1.07
N CYS A 75 -7.93 -5.72 -0.95
CA CYS A 75 -7.58 -6.99 -0.31
C CYS A 75 -6.42 -7.68 -1.04
N VAL A 76 -6.50 -7.78 -2.37
CA VAL A 76 -5.42 -8.34 -3.20
C VAL A 76 -4.11 -7.58 -3.01
N LEU A 77 -4.17 -6.24 -3.04
CA LEU A 77 -2.99 -5.40 -2.84
C LEU A 77 -2.37 -5.61 -1.45
N MET A 78 -3.19 -5.57 -0.40
CA MET A 78 -2.71 -5.65 0.99
C MET A 78 -2.15 -7.02 1.33
N THR A 79 -2.73 -8.11 0.77
CA THR A 79 -2.36 -9.48 1.11
C THR A 79 -1.44 -10.15 0.09
N GLY A 80 -1.26 -9.56 -1.09
CA GLY A 80 -0.50 -10.16 -2.19
C GLY A 80 -1.14 -11.42 -2.79
N LYS A 81 -2.39 -11.74 -2.42
CA LYS A 81 -3.08 -12.94 -2.87
C LYS A 81 -3.78 -12.72 -4.22
N HIS A 82 -3.79 -13.75 -5.06
CA HIS A 82 -4.61 -13.76 -6.26
C HIS A 82 -6.11 -13.57 -5.92
N PRO A 83 -6.92 -12.89 -6.73
CA PRO A 83 -8.35 -12.63 -6.45
C PRO A 83 -9.15 -13.88 -6.08
N GLY A 84 -8.83 -15.03 -6.69
CA GLY A 84 -9.45 -16.32 -6.39
C GLY A 84 -9.18 -16.86 -4.99
N HIS A 85 -8.14 -16.35 -4.31
CA HIS A 85 -7.72 -16.74 -2.96
C HIS A 85 -7.85 -15.62 -1.93
N ALA A 86 -8.15 -14.39 -2.38
CA ALA A 86 -8.37 -13.27 -1.50
C ALA A 86 -9.63 -13.46 -0.65
N PHE A 87 -9.57 -13.06 0.62
CA PHE A 87 -10.69 -13.21 1.54
C PHE A 87 -11.87 -12.32 1.16
N VAL A 88 -11.61 -11.05 0.85
CA VAL A 88 -12.63 -10.10 0.40
C VAL A 88 -12.74 -10.15 -1.11
N ARG A 89 -13.88 -10.64 -1.61
CA ARG A 89 -14.15 -10.83 -3.05
C ARG A 89 -15.24 -9.93 -3.60
N ASN A 90 -15.90 -9.15 -2.74
CA ASN A 90 -16.96 -8.22 -3.12
C ASN A 90 -17.02 -7.06 -2.14
N ASN A 91 -17.60 -5.94 -2.55
CA ASN A 91 -17.95 -4.88 -1.63
C ASN A 91 -19.12 -5.33 -0.76
N LYS A 92 -18.93 -5.29 0.55
CA LYS A 92 -19.96 -5.63 1.54
C LYS A 92 -19.89 -4.64 2.69
N ALA A 93 -20.81 -3.69 2.70
CA ALA A 93 -20.93 -2.74 3.80
C ALA A 93 -21.36 -3.43 5.10
N MET A 94 -20.77 -3.00 6.21
CA MET A 94 -21.10 -3.45 7.55
C MET A 94 -21.67 -2.28 8.34
N GLN A 95 -22.58 -2.59 9.27
CA GLN A 95 -23.15 -1.59 10.17
C GLN A 95 -22.34 -1.54 11.49
N PRO A 96 -22.27 -0.38 12.16
CA PRO A 96 -22.82 0.94 11.76
C PRO A 96 -21.99 1.58 10.64
N GLU A 97 -20.68 1.30 10.55
CA GLU A 97 -19.75 1.79 9.54
C GLU A 97 -18.64 0.76 9.30
N GLY A 98 -18.25 0.57 8.04
CA GLY A 98 -17.15 -0.31 7.65
C GLY A 98 -17.45 -1.11 6.40
N GLN A 99 -16.51 -1.98 6.09
CA GLN A 99 -16.62 -3.03 5.07
C GLN A 99 -16.37 -4.38 5.71
N HIS A 100 -16.66 -5.44 4.97
CA HIS A 100 -16.36 -6.80 5.40
C HIS A 100 -14.90 -6.91 5.81
N PRO A 101 -14.63 -7.17 7.10
CA PRO A 101 -13.27 -7.12 7.61
C PRO A 101 -12.45 -8.32 7.15
N ILE A 102 -11.19 -8.09 6.82
CA ILE A 102 -10.22 -9.19 6.69
C ILE A 102 -9.94 -9.78 8.08
N PRO A 103 -9.76 -11.10 8.20
CA PRO A 103 -9.46 -11.73 9.47
C PRO A 103 -7.99 -11.50 9.87
N ASN A 104 -7.70 -11.62 11.16
CA ASN A 104 -6.33 -11.52 11.70
C ASN A 104 -5.38 -12.60 11.18
N SER A 105 -5.88 -13.63 10.54
CA SER A 105 -5.06 -14.65 9.89
C SER A 105 -4.49 -14.22 8.53
N GLU A 106 -5.00 -13.13 7.97
CA GLU A 106 -4.42 -12.53 6.77
C GLU A 106 -3.18 -11.73 7.17
N VAL A 107 -2.11 -11.90 6.41
CA VAL A 107 -0.88 -11.11 6.59
C VAL A 107 -0.89 -9.99 5.56
N THR A 108 -0.79 -8.76 6.02
CA THR A 108 -0.79 -7.58 5.17
C THR A 108 0.61 -7.05 4.88
N ILE A 109 0.74 -6.26 3.84
CA ILE A 109 1.98 -5.54 3.55
C ILE A 109 2.38 -4.60 4.71
N GLY A 110 1.40 -4.04 5.44
CA GLY A 110 1.65 -3.22 6.62
C GLY A 110 2.38 -4.01 7.70
N GLU A 111 1.89 -5.19 8.03
CA GLU A 111 2.52 -6.08 9.03
C GLU A 111 3.90 -6.57 8.59
N LEU A 112 4.07 -6.89 7.31
CA LEU A 112 5.37 -7.30 6.77
C LEU A 112 6.40 -6.18 6.88
N LEU A 113 6.02 -4.96 6.54
CA LEU A 113 6.90 -3.80 6.64
C LEU A 113 7.22 -3.45 8.10
N GLN A 114 6.27 -3.58 9.02
CA GLN A 114 6.53 -3.41 10.46
C GLN A 114 7.55 -4.43 10.98
N LYS A 115 7.42 -5.70 10.60
CA LYS A 115 8.41 -6.75 10.94
C LYS A 115 9.81 -6.39 10.45
N GLU A 116 9.90 -5.68 9.33
CA GLU A 116 11.15 -5.16 8.80
C GLU A 116 11.58 -3.84 9.43
N GLY A 117 10.90 -3.36 10.46
CA GLY A 117 11.25 -2.14 11.21
C GLY A 117 10.85 -0.83 10.54
N TYR A 118 9.92 -0.86 9.58
CA TYR A 118 9.33 0.35 9.04
C TYR A 118 8.25 0.91 9.98
N ILE A 119 8.13 2.23 10.00
CA ILE A 119 6.94 2.93 10.50
C ILE A 119 5.98 3.06 9.33
N THR A 120 4.76 2.56 9.50
CA THR A 120 3.78 2.42 8.43
C THR A 120 2.61 3.38 8.59
N GLY A 121 2.12 3.94 7.51
CA GLY A 121 0.93 4.79 7.49
C GLY A 121 0.02 4.48 6.32
N ALA A 122 -1.30 4.46 6.55
CA ALA A 122 -2.31 4.37 5.52
C ALA A 122 -3.18 5.63 5.54
N PHE A 123 -3.45 6.18 4.36
CA PHE A 123 -4.18 7.44 4.19
C PHE A 123 -5.22 7.30 3.08
N GLY A 124 -6.42 7.82 3.31
CA GLY A 124 -7.51 7.77 2.34
C GLY A 124 -8.50 6.63 2.58
N LYS A 125 -9.01 6.02 1.51
CA LYS A 125 -10.05 4.98 1.59
C LYS A 125 -9.44 3.61 1.92
N TRP A 126 -9.82 3.02 3.06
CA TRP A 126 -9.35 1.70 3.50
C TRP A 126 -10.16 0.57 2.90
N GLY A 127 -11.33 0.29 3.42
CA GLY A 127 -12.30 -0.63 2.84
C GLY A 127 -12.10 -2.13 3.12
N LEU A 128 -11.33 -2.49 4.12
CA LEU A 128 -11.06 -3.90 4.51
C LEU A 128 -11.47 -4.20 5.95
N GLY A 129 -12.25 -3.32 6.55
CA GLY A 129 -12.80 -3.44 7.89
C GLY A 129 -13.46 -2.13 8.30
N GLY A 130 -13.87 -2.07 9.54
CA GLY A 130 -14.38 -0.86 10.19
C GLY A 130 -13.71 -0.66 11.53
N PRO A 131 -14.08 0.40 12.24
CA PRO A 131 -13.56 0.66 13.57
C PRO A 131 -13.74 -0.54 14.49
N SER A 132 -12.70 -0.90 15.21
CA SER A 132 -12.68 -2.03 16.16
C SER A 132 -12.98 -3.41 15.57
N SER A 133 -12.94 -3.57 14.25
CA SER A 133 -13.01 -4.88 13.61
C SER A 133 -11.62 -5.48 13.43
N THR A 134 -11.54 -6.78 13.13
CA THR A 134 -10.27 -7.46 12.79
C THR A 134 -9.57 -6.82 11.60
N GLY A 135 -10.29 -6.15 10.73
CA GLY A 135 -9.76 -5.44 9.57
C GLY A 135 -9.50 -3.96 9.80
N ASP A 136 -9.47 -3.48 11.05
CA ASP A 136 -9.06 -2.11 11.36
C ASP A 136 -7.62 -1.87 10.87
N PRO A 137 -7.31 -0.78 10.16
CA PRO A 137 -5.98 -0.56 9.62
C PRO A 137 -4.87 -0.57 10.68
N ILE A 138 -5.15 -0.14 11.90
CA ILE A 138 -4.17 -0.18 12.99
C ILE A 138 -3.86 -1.62 13.39
N ASP A 139 -4.87 -2.50 13.40
CA ASP A 139 -4.69 -3.92 13.72
C ASP A 139 -4.09 -4.70 12.53
N GLN A 140 -4.09 -4.10 11.33
CA GLN A 140 -3.54 -4.66 10.10
C GLN A 140 -2.15 -4.08 9.73
N GLY A 141 -1.38 -3.66 10.73
CA GLY A 141 0.02 -3.31 10.56
C GLY A 141 0.29 -1.86 10.16
N PHE A 142 -0.63 -0.93 10.41
CA PHE A 142 -0.37 0.49 10.20
C PHE A 142 -0.27 1.25 11.53
N ASN A 143 0.87 1.89 11.77
CA ASN A 143 1.09 2.73 12.96
C ASN A 143 0.22 4.00 12.93
N ARG A 144 -0.14 4.45 11.74
CA ARG A 144 -0.98 5.62 11.53
C ARG A 144 -2.02 5.34 10.45
N PHE A 145 -3.26 5.70 10.73
CA PHE A 145 -4.34 5.76 9.76
C PHE A 145 -5.02 7.13 9.79
N PHE A 146 -5.35 7.66 8.61
CA PHE A 146 -6.20 8.84 8.49
C PHE A 146 -7.02 8.75 7.20
N GLY A 147 -8.35 8.69 7.32
CA GLY A 147 -9.20 8.58 6.15
C GLY A 147 -10.58 7.97 6.40
N TYR A 148 -11.06 7.25 5.40
CA TYR A 148 -12.37 6.61 5.38
C TYR A 148 -12.25 5.11 5.66
N ASN A 149 -12.94 4.59 6.66
CA ASN A 149 -12.96 3.14 6.90
C ASN A 149 -13.77 2.38 5.84
N CYS A 150 -14.79 2.99 5.25
CA CYS A 150 -15.64 2.32 4.28
C CYS A 150 -15.85 3.12 2.99
N GLN A 151 -16.21 2.40 1.93
CA GLN A 151 -16.48 2.95 0.61
C GLN A 151 -17.67 3.91 0.62
N ARG A 152 -18.73 3.59 1.37
CA ARG A 152 -19.95 4.41 1.43
C ARG A 152 -19.66 5.83 1.93
N VAL A 153 -18.86 5.97 2.99
CA VAL A 153 -18.48 7.28 3.52
C VAL A 153 -17.54 8.00 2.55
N ALA A 154 -16.60 7.27 1.93
CA ALA A 154 -15.72 7.84 0.92
C ALA A 154 -16.47 8.36 -0.32
N HIS A 155 -17.55 7.71 -0.74
CA HIS A 155 -18.34 8.10 -1.90
C HIS A 155 -19.17 9.39 -1.68
N SER A 156 -19.28 9.88 -0.45
CA SER A 156 -19.87 11.21 -0.22
C SER A 156 -18.92 12.36 -0.54
N TYR A 157 -17.63 12.08 -0.70
CA TYR A 157 -16.49 13.00 -0.93
C TYR A 157 -16.26 14.02 0.18
N TYR A 158 -17.30 14.55 0.78
CA TYR A 158 -17.29 15.55 1.87
C TYR A 158 -18.06 15.02 3.07
N PRO A 159 -17.54 13.97 3.76
CA PRO A 159 -18.21 13.41 4.92
C PRO A 159 -18.08 14.36 6.12
N PRO A 160 -18.94 14.21 7.14
CA PRO A 160 -18.89 15.04 8.34
C PRO A 160 -17.63 14.78 9.20
N TYR A 161 -16.95 13.67 9.01
CA TYR A 161 -15.72 13.28 9.72
C TYR A 161 -14.84 12.34 8.91
N LEU A 162 -13.58 12.28 9.32
CA LEU A 162 -12.60 11.29 8.92
C LEU A 162 -12.07 10.58 10.17
N TRP A 163 -11.69 9.34 10.02
CA TRP A 163 -11.05 8.59 11.09
C TRP A 163 -9.57 8.96 11.21
N SER A 164 -9.10 9.05 12.46
CA SER A 164 -7.71 9.28 12.83
C SER A 164 -7.28 8.21 13.83
N ASN A 165 -6.68 7.15 13.34
CA ASN A 165 -6.43 5.90 14.05
C ASN A 165 -7.76 5.21 14.45
N LYS A 166 -7.88 4.81 15.72
CA LYS A 166 -9.11 4.23 16.29
C LYS A 166 -10.01 5.29 16.88
#